data_dacafd83043d6215479bcb77393c174b
#
_entry.id   dacafd83043d6215479bcb77393c174b
#
_cell.length_a   1.000
_cell.length_b   1.000
_cell.length_c   1.000
_cell.angle_alpha   90.00
_cell.angle_beta   90.00
_cell.angle_gamma   90.00
#
_symmetry.space_group_name_H-M   'P 1'
#
loop_
_entity.id
_entity.type
_entity.pdbx_description
1 polymer ?
#
loop_
_entity_poly.entity_id
_entity_poly.type
_entity_poly.pdbx_seq_one_letter_code
_entity_poly.pdbx_strand_id
1 'polypeptide(L)'
;MRVPPGVWLSFQRYLRPPGSVGRPLPPSLGALPLGLSVSGALLVPLACDEACWIGLELAPPVWQLRLAMALERGEGEWLDAFSGRSWNAHSAAEITLPGTPLIAGQLLADGRTAAFARPHGDAASRLHLRLFCAADALQADVFALSIGMVCYPAFSAECGLPAPSRIDAAAGYKGWRLP
;
A
#
# COMPACT_ATOMS: atom_id res chain seq x y z
N MET A 1 7.97 -3.63 -15.08
CA MET A 1 7.22 -2.35 -15.22
C MET A 1 8.08 -1.27 -14.61
N ARG A 2 8.38 -0.20 -15.33
CA ARG A 2 9.29 0.84 -14.82
C ARG A 2 8.49 1.80 -13.96
N VAL A 3 8.82 1.89 -12.68
CA VAL A 3 8.49 3.07 -11.87
C VAL A 3 9.26 4.24 -12.49
N PRO A 4 8.70 5.45 -12.63
CA PRO A 4 9.46 6.57 -13.15
C PRO A 4 10.79 6.70 -12.43
N PRO A 5 11.91 6.94 -13.13
CA PRO A 5 13.20 7.13 -12.47
C PRO A 5 13.09 8.27 -11.46
N GLY A 6 13.59 8.06 -10.26
CA GLY A 6 13.50 9.05 -9.18
C GLY A 6 12.26 8.96 -8.27
N VAL A 7 11.40 7.97 -8.46
CA VAL A 7 10.30 7.67 -7.53
C VAL A 7 10.55 6.35 -6.83
N TRP A 8 10.57 6.37 -5.51
CA TRP A 8 10.76 5.18 -4.68
C TRP A 8 9.50 4.90 -3.87
N LEU A 9 9.07 3.64 -3.91
CA LEU A 9 7.96 3.13 -3.13
C LEU A 9 8.47 2.08 -2.16
N SER A 10 8.02 2.15 -0.91
CA SER A 10 8.30 1.12 0.09
C SER A 10 7.02 0.75 0.83
N PHE A 11 6.84 -0.53 1.12
CA PHE A 11 5.73 -1.04 1.90
C PHE A 11 6.27 -1.41 3.28
N GLN A 12 5.87 -0.65 4.30
CA GLN A 12 6.39 -0.77 5.65
C GLN A 12 5.37 -1.49 6.51
N ARG A 13 5.68 -2.70 6.94
CA ARG A 13 4.75 -3.54 7.71
C ARG A 13 4.73 -3.20 9.19
N TYR A 14 3.60 -3.45 9.80
CA TYR A 14 3.40 -3.43 11.24
C TYR A 14 2.30 -4.43 11.62
N LEU A 15 2.22 -4.79 12.91
CA LEU A 15 1.12 -5.63 13.39
C LEU A 15 -0.17 -4.80 13.43
N ARG A 16 -1.23 -5.37 12.87
CA ARG A 16 -2.52 -4.71 12.76
C ARG A 16 -3.17 -4.57 14.15
N PRO A 17 -3.33 -3.35 14.68
CA PRO A 17 -4.02 -3.18 15.96
C PRO A 17 -5.50 -3.50 15.80
N PRO A 18 -6.16 -4.14 16.78
CA PRO A 18 -7.59 -4.28 16.78
C PRO A 18 -8.26 -2.90 16.80
N GLY A 19 -9.27 -2.70 15.93
CA GLY A 19 -10.03 -1.45 15.87
C GLY A 19 -9.21 -0.23 15.41
N SER A 20 -8.46 -0.36 14.36
CA SER A 20 -7.55 0.67 13.83
C SER A 20 -8.23 1.94 13.35
N VAL A 21 -8.47 2.90 14.23
CA VAL A 21 -8.98 4.19 13.81
C VAL A 21 -8.43 5.30 14.69
N GLY A 22 -7.86 6.32 14.05
CA GLY A 22 -7.44 7.56 14.71
C GLY A 22 -6.23 7.45 15.63
N ARG A 23 -5.38 6.43 15.47
CA ARG A 23 -4.14 6.25 16.25
C ARG A 23 -2.92 6.73 15.46
N PRO A 24 -1.85 7.17 16.15
CA PRO A 24 -0.58 7.43 15.49
C PRO A 24 -0.14 6.21 14.66
N LEU A 25 0.45 6.47 13.50
CA LEU A 25 0.96 5.41 12.64
C LEU A 25 2.04 4.61 13.39
N PRO A 26 1.94 3.28 13.45
CA PRO A 26 2.96 2.46 14.11
C PRO A 26 4.31 2.57 13.41
N PRO A 27 5.42 2.43 14.16
CA PRO A 27 6.73 2.33 13.55
C PRO A 27 6.80 1.09 12.63
N SER A 28 7.63 1.18 11.60
CA SER A 28 7.88 0.04 10.73
C SER A 28 8.57 -1.10 11.49
N LEU A 29 8.07 -2.30 11.29
CA LEU A 29 8.73 -3.55 11.72
C LEU A 29 9.46 -4.23 10.55
N GLY A 30 9.78 -3.48 9.53
CA GLY A 30 10.52 -3.89 8.35
C GLY A 30 9.79 -3.64 7.04
N ALA A 31 10.56 -3.42 5.98
CA ALA A 31 10.04 -3.29 4.64
C ALA A 31 9.59 -4.66 4.10
N LEU A 32 8.47 -4.67 3.40
CA LEU A 32 7.99 -5.85 2.68
C LEU A 32 8.71 -5.95 1.32
N PRO A 33 9.10 -7.15 0.89
CA PRO A 33 9.64 -7.35 -0.44
C PRO A 33 8.58 -7.11 -1.51
N LEU A 34 9.03 -6.71 -2.68
CA LEU A 34 8.21 -6.62 -3.88
C LEU A 34 8.60 -7.76 -4.82
N GLY A 35 7.63 -8.53 -5.27
CA GLY A 35 7.82 -9.60 -6.23
C GLY A 35 7.04 -9.34 -7.52
N LEU A 36 7.57 -9.83 -8.63
CA LEU A 36 6.85 -9.86 -9.90
C LEU A 36 6.35 -11.29 -10.11
N SER A 37 5.04 -11.46 -10.23
CA SER A 37 4.45 -12.76 -10.53
C SER A 37 4.76 -13.19 -11.97
N VAL A 38 4.57 -14.47 -12.26
CA VAL A 38 4.70 -15.01 -13.63
C VAL A 38 3.72 -14.36 -14.61
N SER A 39 2.61 -13.82 -14.13
CA SER A 39 1.64 -13.05 -14.94
C SER A 39 2.02 -11.57 -15.11
N GLY A 40 3.14 -11.13 -14.55
CA GLY A 40 3.58 -9.73 -14.60
C GLY A 40 2.92 -8.80 -13.59
N ALA A 41 2.15 -9.33 -12.64
CA ALA A 41 1.57 -8.54 -11.55
C ALA A 41 2.61 -8.28 -10.45
N LEU A 42 2.65 -7.05 -9.94
CA LEU A 42 3.47 -6.71 -8.78
C LEU A 42 2.78 -7.17 -7.51
N LEU A 43 3.47 -7.94 -6.69
CA LEU A 43 2.92 -8.51 -5.46
C LEU A 43 3.71 -8.08 -4.23
N VAL A 44 2.98 -7.90 -3.12
CA VAL A 44 3.50 -7.60 -1.78
C VAL A 44 2.97 -8.68 -0.83
N PRO A 45 3.83 -9.41 -0.09
CA PRO A 45 3.38 -10.36 0.90
C PRO A 45 2.88 -9.63 2.16
N LEU A 46 1.69 -10.00 2.65
CA LEU A 46 1.13 -9.43 3.87
C LEU A 46 0.34 -10.51 4.62
N ALA A 47 0.67 -10.78 5.88
CA ALA A 47 -0.07 -11.72 6.69
C ALA A 47 -1.43 -11.12 7.14
N CYS A 48 -2.37 -11.96 7.60
CA CYS A 48 -3.71 -11.51 7.98
C CYS A 48 -3.73 -10.65 9.26
N ASP A 49 -2.73 -10.80 10.10
CA ASP A 49 -2.50 -10.05 11.34
C ASP A 49 -1.58 -8.83 11.13
N GLU A 50 -1.14 -8.60 9.91
CA GLU A 50 -0.31 -7.48 9.53
C GLU A 50 -1.10 -6.42 8.76
N ALA A 51 -0.58 -5.21 8.79
CA ALA A 51 -0.95 -4.10 7.94
C ALA A 51 0.32 -3.40 7.44
N CYS A 52 0.19 -2.54 6.46
CA CYS A 52 1.32 -1.74 6.01
C CYS A 52 0.91 -0.29 5.76
N TRP A 53 1.89 0.56 5.72
CA TRP A 53 1.82 1.90 5.14
C TRP A 53 2.80 2.00 3.96
N ILE A 54 2.54 2.93 3.06
CA ILE A 54 3.34 3.12 1.87
C ILE A 54 4.22 4.36 2.07
N GLY A 55 5.53 4.15 2.10
CA GLY A 55 6.50 5.23 2.08
C GLY A 55 6.77 5.69 0.65
N LEU A 56 6.93 6.98 0.48
CA LEU A 56 7.15 7.65 -0.80
C LEU A 56 8.37 8.56 -0.69
N GLU A 57 9.33 8.38 -1.59
CA GLU A 57 10.53 9.18 -1.67
C GLU A 57 10.78 9.61 -3.10
N LEU A 58 11.19 10.86 -3.28
CA LEU A 58 11.56 11.43 -4.57
C LEU A 58 13.06 11.69 -4.62
N ALA A 59 13.66 11.38 -5.76
CA ALA A 59 15.03 11.72 -6.08
C ALA A 59 15.10 12.30 -7.49
N PRO A 60 16.16 13.07 -7.85
CA PRO A 60 16.33 13.58 -9.19
C PRO A 60 16.18 12.49 -10.26
N PRO A 61 15.57 12.78 -11.41
CA PRO A 61 15.13 14.11 -11.87
C PRO A 61 13.71 14.52 -11.44
N VAL A 62 13.00 13.72 -10.64
CA VAL A 62 11.62 14.02 -10.21
C VAL A 62 11.65 14.84 -8.93
N TRP A 63 11.11 16.05 -8.97
CA TRP A 63 11.04 16.97 -7.83
C TRP A 63 9.63 17.10 -7.26
N GLN A 64 8.64 16.81 -8.08
CA GLN A 64 7.24 16.84 -7.70
C GLN A 64 6.50 15.67 -8.34
N LEU A 65 5.57 15.06 -7.60
CA LEU A 65 4.73 13.96 -8.05
C LEU A 65 3.31 14.19 -7.55
N ARG A 66 2.33 14.10 -8.44
CA ARG A 66 0.92 13.95 -8.08
C ARG A 66 0.58 12.47 -8.10
N LEU A 67 -0.11 12.01 -7.08
CA LEU A 67 -0.46 10.61 -6.91
C LEU A 67 -1.93 10.48 -6.55
N ALA A 68 -2.67 9.73 -7.36
CA ALA A 68 -4.00 9.22 -7.05
C ALA A 68 -3.93 7.71 -6.81
N MET A 69 -4.80 7.18 -5.95
CA MET A 69 -4.80 5.77 -5.62
C MET A 69 -6.21 5.20 -5.59
N ALA A 70 -6.42 4.14 -6.35
CA ALA A 70 -7.62 3.32 -6.29
C ALA A 70 -7.39 2.04 -5.52
N LEU A 71 -8.38 1.63 -4.74
CA LEU A 71 -8.40 0.41 -3.94
C LEU A 71 -9.57 -0.47 -4.36
N GLU A 72 -9.33 -1.73 -4.67
CA GLU A 72 -10.39 -2.68 -4.99
C GLU A 72 -11.05 -3.18 -3.70
N ARG A 73 -12.38 -3.10 -3.68
CA ARG A 73 -13.23 -3.60 -2.60
C ARG A 73 -14.19 -4.66 -3.15
N GLY A 74 -13.94 -5.91 -2.82
CA GLY A 74 -14.78 -7.02 -3.29
C GLY A 74 -14.73 -7.22 -4.81
N GLU A 75 -15.82 -7.61 -5.42
CA GLU A 75 -15.92 -8.05 -6.82
C GLU A 75 -15.82 -6.89 -7.85
N GLY A 76 -14.65 -6.27 -7.93
CA GLY A 76 -14.37 -5.27 -8.98
C GLY A 76 -14.87 -3.85 -8.67
N GLU A 77 -15.39 -3.58 -7.48
CA GLU A 77 -15.67 -2.22 -7.04
C GLU A 77 -14.37 -1.51 -6.64
N TRP A 78 -14.11 -0.37 -7.25
CA TRP A 78 -12.94 0.44 -6.95
C TRP A 78 -13.33 1.70 -6.18
N LEU A 79 -12.60 1.98 -5.11
CA LEU A 79 -12.73 3.19 -4.31
C LEU A 79 -11.50 4.07 -4.46
N ASP A 80 -11.70 5.37 -4.42
CA ASP A 80 -10.64 6.35 -4.25
C ASP A 80 -10.13 6.29 -2.80
N ALA A 81 -8.85 5.96 -2.65
CA ALA A 81 -8.25 5.76 -1.33
C ALA A 81 -8.13 7.05 -0.52
N PHE A 82 -8.12 8.22 -1.16
CA PHE A 82 -7.96 9.52 -0.49
C PHE A 82 -9.28 10.24 -0.21
N SER A 83 -10.37 9.84 -0.85
CA SER A 83 -11.70 10.41 -0.59
C SER A 83 -12.71 9.40 -0.04
N GLY A 84 -12.44 8.09 -0.15
CA GLY A 84 -13.36 7.02 0.23
C GLY A 84 -14.58 6.88 -0.67
N ARG A 85 -14.62 7.59 -1.80
CA ARG A 85 -15.72 7.55 -2.79
C ARG A 85 -15.45 6.51 -3.86
N SER A 86 -16.47 6.17 -4.65
CA SER A 86 -16.28 5.34 -5.84
C SER A 86 -15.24 5.96 -6.76
N TRP A 87 -14.35 5.11 -7.29
CA TRP A 87 -13.26 5.54 -8.13
C TRP A 87 -13.76 6.16 -9.44
N ASN A 88 -13.25 7.34 -9.74
CA ASN A 88 -13.41 8.00 -11.02
C ASN A 88 -12.11 8.72 -11.38
N ALA A 89 -11.45 8.29 -12.45
CA ALA A 89 -10.15 8.84 -12.86
C ALA A 89 -10.17 10.36 -13.16
N HIS A 90 -11.31 10.92 -13.56
CA HIS A 90 -11.44 12.35 -13.85
C HIS A 90 -11.68 13.23 -12.62
N SER A 91 -12.02 12.63 -11.49
CA SER A 91 -12.32 13.34 -10.23
C SER A 91 -11.67 12.69 -9.02
N ALA A 92 -10.65 11.87 -9.24
CA ALA A 92 -9.89 11.23 -8.18
C ALA A 92 -9.20 12.28 -7.30
N ALA A 93 -9.21 12.04 -5.99
CA ALA A 93 -8.44 12.84 -5.07
C ALA A 93 -6.94 12.54 -5.27
N GLU A 94 -6.12 13.58 -5.21
CA GLU A 94 -4.68 13.49 -5.40
C GLU A 94 -3.94 14.00 -4.17
N ILE A 95 -2.81 13.38 -3.88
CA ILE A 95 -1.79 13.93 -2.97
C ILE A 95 -0.59 14.38 -3.78
N THR A 96 0.13 15.36 -3.24
CA THR A 96 1.34 15.91 -3.88
C THR A 96 2.56 15.62 -3.02
N LEU A 97 3.61 15.09 -3.64
CA LEU A 97 4.92 14.98 -3.04
C LEU A 97 5.80 16.16 -3.46
N PRO A 98 6.70 16.62 -2.58
CA PRO A 98 7.14 16.00 -1.31
C PRO A 98 6.26 16.32 -0.09
N GLY A 99 5.10 16.95 -0.23
CA GLY A 99 4.25 17.35 0.90
C GLY A 99 3.71 16.15 1.73
N THR A 100 3.55 14.97 1.11
CA THR A 100 3.03 13.77 1.76
C THR A 100 4.02 12.61 1.63
N PRO A 101 4.94 12.39 2.60
CA PRO A 101 6.01 11.39 2.47
C PRO A 101 5.53 9.96 2.67
N LEU A 102 4.29 9.76 3.13
CA LEU A 102 3.73 8.43 3.38
C LEU A 102 2.20 8.42 3.24
N ILE A 103 1.66 7.24 2.91
CA ILE A 103 0.23 6.96 2.86
C ILE A 103 -0.06 5.91 3.93
N ALA A 104 -0.78 6.33 4.98
CA ALA A 104 -1.06 5.49 6.15
C ALA A 104 -2.14 4.44 5.91
N GLY A 105 -3.04 4.68 4.98
CA GLY A 105 -4.19 3.83 4.68
C GLY A 105 -5.21 4.52 3.79
N GLN A 106 -6.38 3.92 3.69
CA GLN A 106 -7.54 4.43 2.95
C GLN A 106 -8.38 5.36 3.83
N LEU A 107 -8.80 6.50 3.31
CA LEU A 107 -9.82 7.33 3.96
C LEU A 107 -11.19 6.67 3.82
N LEU A 108 -11.92 6.60 4.94
CA LEU A 108 -13.29 6.10 5.00
C LEU A 108 -14.28 7.27 4.92
N ALA A 109 -15.54 6.97 4.58
CA ALA A 109 -16.60 7.96 4.44
C ALA A 109 -16.88 8.76 5.74
N ASP A 110 -16.55 8.20 6.89
CA ASP A 110 -16.66 8.84 8.21
C ASP A 110 -15.43 9.66 8.62
N GLY A 111 -14.47 9.85 7.70
CA GLY A 111 -13.24 10.61 7.94
C GLY A 111 -12.13 9.83 8.66
N ARG A 112 -12.37 8.58 9.01
CA ARG A 112 -11.37 7.70 9.61
C ARG A 112 -10.45 7.10 8.55
N THR A 113 -9.28 6.65 8.95
CA THR A 113 -8.34 5.95 8.05
C THR A 113 -8.32 4.46 8.36
N ALA A 114 -8.62 3.62 7.37
CA ALA A 114 -8.43 2.18 7.44
C ALA A 114 -7.01 1.81 6.95
N ALA A 115 -6.32 0.98 7.71
CA ALA A 115 -5.01 0.48 7.33
C ALA A 115 -5.06 -0.36 6.04
N PHE A 116 -3.99 -0.35 5.26
CA PHE A 116 -3.83 -1.31 4.19
C PHE A 116 -3.55 -2.68 4.79
N ALA A 117 -4.57 -3.51 4.79
CA ALA A 117 -4.54 -4.86 5.33
C ALA A 117 -5.38 -5.79 4.46
N ARG A 118 -4.99 -7.04 4.39
CA ARG A 118 -5.81 -8.04 3.69
C ARG A 118 -7.13 -8.26 4.44
N PRO A 119 -8.23 -8.55 3.74
CA PRO A 119 -9.47 -8.96 4.38
C PRO A 119 -9.26 -10.16 5.30
N HIS A 120 -10.00 -10.23 6.41
CA HIS A 120 -9.93 -11.35 7.32
C HIS A 120 -10.63 -12.58 6.74
N GLY A 121 -10.12 -13.76 7.05
CA GLY A 121 -10.84 -15.03 6.94
C GLY A 121 -10.49 -15.89 5.75
N ASP A 122 -9.93 -15.37 4.67
CA ASP A 122 -9.57 -16.17 3.51
C ASP A 122 -8.10 -15.98 3.11
N ALA A 123 -7.35 -17.10 3.02
CA ALA A 123 -5.98 -17.09 2.54
C ALA A 123 -5.89 -16.63 1.06
N ALA A 124 -6.94 -16.83 0.28
CA ALA A 124 -7.02 -16.41 -1.12
C ALA A 124 -7.37 -14.93 -1.30
N SER A 125 -7.89 -14.26 -0.25
CA SER A 125 -8.26 -12.85 -0.35
C SER A 125 -7.05 -11.97 -0.65
N ARG A 126 -7.23 -11.05 -1.59
CA ARG A 126 -6.22 -10.08 -2.04
C ARG A 126 -6.71 -8.67 -1.79
N LEU A 127 -5.80 -7.79 -1.50
CA LEU A 127 -6.04 -6.36 -1.57
C LEU A 127 -5.34 -5.83 -2.82
N HIS A 128 -6.09 -5.29 -3.75
CA HIS A 128 -5.53 -4.70 -4.96
C HIS A 128 -5.50 -3.19 -4.85
N LEU A 129 -4.35 -2.62 -5.19
CA LEU A 129 -4.13 -1.18 -5.28
C LEU A 129 -3.77 -0.81 -6.72
N ARG A 130 -4.26 0.35 -7.17
CA ARG A 130 -3.75 1.01 -8.38
C ARG A 130 -3.24 2.39 -8.02
N LEU A 131 -1.98 2.65 -8.34
CA LEU A 131 -1.35 3.95 -8.17
C LEU A 131 -1.26 4.63 -9.53
N PHE A 132 -1.66 5.88 -9.60
CA PHE A 132 -1.59 6.73 -10.80
C PHE A 132 -0.69 7.90 -10.46
N CYS A 133 0.45 7.96 -11.10
CA CYS A 133 1.49 8.96 -10.84
C CYS A 133 1.66 9.86 -12.04
N ALA A 134 1.66 11.17 -11.83
CA ALA A 134 2.03 12.18 -12.82
C ALA A 134 3.18 13.03 -12.27
N ALA A 135 4.33 12.97 -12.94
CA ALA A 135 5.50 13.78 -12.58
C ALA A 135 5.57 15.01 -13.47
N ASP A 136 5.70 16.20 -12.88
CA ASP A 136 5.69 17.47 -13.63
C ASP A 136 6.88 17.63 -14.58
N ALA A 137 8.01 16.97 -14.31
CA ALA A 137 9.21 17.03 -15.15
C ALA A 137 9.16 16.12 -16.39
N LEU A 138 8.22 15.20 -16.45
CA LEU A 138 8.04 14.25 -17.54
C LEU A 138 6.68 14.52 -18.18
N GLN A 139 6.59 15.53 -19.02
CA GLN A 139 5.36 15.91 -19.70
C GLN A 139 4.48 14.70 -20.04
N ALA A 140 3.30 14.62 -19.39
CA ALA A 140 2.09 13.93 -19.79
C ALA A 140 1.94 12.42 -19.56
N ASP A 141 2.90 11.63 -19.16
CA ASP A 141 2.63 10.21 -18.98
C ASP A 141 2.14 9.88 -17.57
N VAL A 142 0.84 9.62 -17.44
CA VAL A 142 0.28 9.01 -16.24
C VAL A 142 0.80 7.58 -16.16
N PHE A 143 1.65 7.34 -15.21
CA PHE A 143 2.16 6.01 -14.93
C PHE A 143 1.18 5.28 -13.99
N ALA A 144 0.66 4.14 -14.42
CA ALA A 144 -0.22 3.31 -13.60
C ALA A 144 0.51 2.06 -13.10
N LEU A 145 0.47 1.84 -11.80
CA LEU A 145 1.05 0.68 -11.12
C LEU A 145 -0.05 -0.11 -10.43
N SER A 146 -0.20 -1.37 -10.80
CA SER A 146 -1.13 -2.31 -10.13
C SER A 146 -0.35 -3.20 -9.16
N ILE A 147 -0.80 -3.25 -7.92
CA ILE A 147 -0.14 -3.97 -6.83
C ILE A 147 -1.17 -4.85 -6.13
N GLY A 148 -0.85 -6.14 -6.00
CA GLY A 148 -1.64 -7.09 -5.22
C GLY A 148 -0.99 -7.38 -3.87
N MET A 149 -1.71 -7.24 -2.78
CA MET A 149 -1.27 -7.73 -1.48
C MET A 149 -1.82 -9.14 -1.26
N VAL A 150 -0.93 -10.10 -1.09
CA VAL A 150 -1.26 -11.54 -1.03
C VAL A 150 -0.72 -12.18 0.24
N CYS A 151 -1.21 -13.36 0.60
CA CYS A 151 -0.63 -14.10 1.72
C CYS A 151 0.78 -14.59 1.41
N TYR A 152 1.55 -14.91 2.43
CA TYR A 152 2.93 -15.36 2.31
C TYR A 152 3.08 -16.60 1.40
N PRO A 153 2.25 -17.66 1.54
CA PRO A 153 2.31 -18.80 0.63
C PRO A 153 2.05 -18.44 -0.83
N ALA A 154 1.03 -17.60 -1.10
CA ALA A 154 0.72 -17.16 -2.45
C ALA A 154 1.85 -16.32 -3.07
N PHE A 155 2.45 -15.42 -2.27
CA PHE A 155 3.61 -14.64 -2.73
C PHE A 155 4.76 -15.55 -3.15
N SER A 156 5.12 -16.53 -2.31
CA SER A 156 6.21 -17.44 -2.62
C SER A 156 5.91 -18.30 -3.86
N ALA A 157 4.68 -18.78 -3.98
CA ALA A 157 4.27 -19.59 -5.13
C ALA A 157 4.24 -18.79 -6.44
N GLU A 158 3.76 -17.55 -6.41
CA GLU A 158 3.57 -16.74 -7.63
C GLU A 158 4.83 -15.99 -8.08
N CYS A 159 5.71 -15.62 -7.14
CA CYS A 159 6.94 -14.87 -7.43
C CYS A 159 8.20 -15.70 -7.40
N GLY A 160 8.16 -16.93 -6.85
CA GLY A 160 9.36 -17.74 -6.63
C GLY A 160 10.33 -17.16 -5.59
N LEU A 161 9.89 -16.18 -4.81
CA LEU A 161 10.69 -15.50 -3.80
C LEU A 161 10.32 -15.97 -2.39
N PRO A 162 11.26 -16.00 -1.44
CA PRO A 162 10.94 -16.31 -0.05
C PRO A 162 10.06 -15.20 0.53
N ALA A 163 8.99 -15.60 1.22
CA ALA A 163 8.22 -14.65 2.02
C ALA A 163 9.05 -14.20 3.25
N PRO A 164 8.78 -13.00 3.79
CA PRO A 164 9.44 -12.55 5.02
C PRO A 164 9.08 -13.45 6.20
N SER A 165 9.93 -13.49 7.21
CA SER A 165 9.59 -14.13 8.48
C SER A 165 8.39 -13.43 9.10
N ARG A 166 7.52 -14.19 9.79
CA ARG A 166 6.42 -13.60 10.56
C ARG A 166 6.96 -12.68 11.65
N ILE A 167 6.23 -11.61 11.89
CA ILE A 167 6.53 -10.73 13.02
C ILE A 167 6.18 -11.49 14.31
N ASP A 168 7.15 -11.57 15.23
CA ASP A 168 6.82 -11.99 16.60
C ASP A 168 6.10 -10.85 17.31
N ALA A 169 4.83 -11.04 17.58
CA ALA A 169 3.99 -10.07 18.27
C ALA A 169 4.58 -9.68 19.64
N ALA A 170 5.17 -10.63 20.36
CA ALA A 170 5.81 -10.35 21.65
C ALA A 170 7.07 -9.52 21.53
N ALA A 171 7.85 -9.70 20.46
CA ALA A 171 9.06 -8.92 20.19
C ALA A 171 8.75 -7.56 19.59
N GLY A 172 7.74 -7.48 18.69
CA GLY A 172 7.36 -6.27 17.97
C GLY A 172 6.69 -5.20 18.81
N TYR A 173 6.07 -5.59 19.92
CA TYR A 173 5.33 -4.66 20.80
C TYR A 173 6.01 -4.29 22.11
N LYS A 174 7.31 -4.57 22.28
CA LYS A 174 8.08 -4.10 23.43
C LYS A 174 8.08 -2.55 23.45
N GLY A 175 7.08 -1.97 24.05
CA GLY A 175 6.89 -0.53 24.15
C GLY A 175 5.49 -0.03 23.79
N TRP A 176 4.66 -0.88 23.17
CA TRP A 176 3.24 -0.58 22.93
C TRP A 176 2.40 -1.29 23.98
N ARG A 177 1.98 -0.58 24.99
CA ARG A 177 0.86 -1.04 25.82
C ARG A 177 -0.41 -0.71 25.04
N LEU A 178 -1.10 -1.74 24.55
CA LEU A 178 -2.50 -1.59 24.15
C LEU A 178 -3.27 -1.16 25.39
N PRO A 179 -4.11 -0.13 25.34
CA PRO A 179 -4.98 0.24 26.44
C PRO A 179 -5.95 -0.88 26.77
#